data_600283991fd55dd11f9d4ee12d558768
#
_entry.id   600283991fd55dd11f9d4ee12d558768
#
_cell.length_a   1.000
_cell.length_b   1.000
_cell.length_c   1.000
_cell.angle_alpha   90.00
_cell.angle_beta   90.00
_cell.angle_gamma   90.00
#
_symmetry.space_group_name_H-M   'P 1'
#
loop_
_entity.id
_entity.type
_entity.pdbx_description
1 polymer ?
#
loop_
_entity_poly.entity_id
_entity_poly.type
_entity_poly.pdbx_seq_one_letter_code
_entity_poly.pdbx_strand_id
1 'polypeptide(L)'
;MVTYKTIVVPTDGSENAKRALEHALAVADRNQAELIVVHVANIVSAISNFDQTPISGGYVSEQIAEDMEETGKEILNDVVKEIPAGVKVKSVFEVGSPGPALLAVAKKYNADLIVMGSRGLGPLKGLFMGSVSSYVTSHSSCPVLVVK
;
A
#
# COMPACT_ATOMS: atom_id res chain seq x y z
N MET A 1 18.81 3.95 21.30
CA MET A 1 18.88 4.05 19.83
C MET A 1 17.62 3.48 19.22
N VAL A 2 17.03 4.20 18.29
CA VAL A 2 15.82 3.73 17.60
C VAL A 2 16.19 2.66 16.57
N THR A 3 15.47 1.54 16.59
CA THR A 3 15.60 0.48 15.59
C THR A 3 14.23 0.12 15.05
N TYR A 4 14.18 -0.24 13.78
CA TYR A 4 12.94 -0.65 13.12
C TYR A 4 13.02 -2.14 12.80
N LYS A 5 12.06 -2.92 13.28
CA LYS A 5 12.01 -4.39 13.06
C LYS A 5 11.00 -4.78 11.99
N THR A 6 9.91 -4.04 11.89
CA THR A 6 8.83 -4.31 10.95
C THR A 6 8.42 -3.01 10.26
N ILE A 7 8.55 -2.97 8.95
CA ILE A 7 8.28 -1.78 8.14
C ILE A 7 7.14 -2.10 7.18
N VAL A 8 6.08 -1.31 7.23
CA VAL A 8 4.96 -1.43 6.30
C VAL A 8 5.18 -0.48 5.11
N VAL A 9 5.05 -1.02 3.91
CA VAL A 9 5.23 -0.27 2.65
C VAL A 9 4.02 -0.50 1.77
N PRO A 10 3.10 0.46 1.66
CA PRO A 10 2.00 0.34 0.72
C PRO A 10 2.48 0.58 -0.70
N THR A 11 1.88 -0.11 -1.65
CA THR A 11 2.19 0.07 -3.06
C THR A 11 0.93 -0.02 -3.91
N ASP A 12 0.87 0.83 -4.92
CA ASP A 12 -0.13 0.80 -5.99
C ASP A 12 0.52 0.58 -7.36
N GLY A 13 1.82 0.23 -7.37
CA GLY A 13 2.60 0.06 -8.58
C GLY A 13 3.10 1.35 -9.20
N SER A 14 2.82 2.51 -8.60
CA SER A 14 3.25 3.82 -9.12
C SER A 14 4.76 4.03 -8.92
N GLU A 15 5.32 4.98 -9.68
CA GLU A 15 6.73 5.38 -9.52
C GLU A 15 6.99 5.98 -8.14
N ASN A 16 6.03 6.70 -7.59
CA ASN A 16 6.16 7.26 -6.24
C ASN A 16 6.22 6.14 -5.19
N ALA A 17 5.42 5.09 -5.34
CA ALA A 17 5.48 3.92 -4.46
C ALA A 17 6.80 3.15 -4.60
N LYS A 18 7.36 3.07 -5.80
CA LYS A 18 8.68 2.46 -6.03
C LYS A 18 9.78 3.22 -5.33
N ARG A 19 9.75 4.55 -5.37
CA ARG A 19 10.72 5.38 -4.62
C ARG A 19 10.58 5.15 -3.12
N ALA A 20 9.37 5.03 -2.61
CA ALA A 20 9.14 4.71 -1.20
C ALA A 20 9.75 3.35 -0.83
N LEU A 21 9.59 2.35 -1.70
CA LEU A 21 10.20 1.04 -1.49
C LEU A 21 11.73 1.12 -1.39
N GLU A 22 12.37 1.91 -2.25
CA GLU A 22 13.84 2.11 -2.20
C GLU A 22 14.28 2.66 -0.83
N HIS A 23 13.56 3.63 -0.30
CA HIS A 23 13.83 4.17 1.03
C HIS A 23 13.60 3.12 2.12
N ALA A 24 12.52 2.35 2.01
CA ALA A 24 12.22 1.28 2.95
C ALA A 24 13.32 0.20 2.95
N LEU A 25 13.82 -0.16 1.78
CA LEU A 25 14.92 -1.12 1.64
C LEU A 25 16.19 -0.63 2.33
N ALA A 26 16.53 0.65 2.18
CA ALA A 26 17.69 1.23 2.86
C ALA A 26 17.55 1.17 4.39
N VAL A 27 16.36 1.43 4.91
CA VAL A 27 16.09 1.32 6.36
C VAL A 27 16.13 -0.14 6.80
N ALA A 28 15.51 -1.04 6.02
CA ALA A 28 15.46 -2.48 6.33
C ALA A 28 16.86 -3.09 6.38
N ASP A 29 17.73 -2.73 5.44
CA ASP A 29 19.10 -3.22 5.40
C ASP A 29 19.86 -2.88 6.68
N ARG A 30 19.78 -1.63 7.10
CA ARG A 30 20.48 -1.17 8.31
C ARG A 30 19.96 -1.78 9.61
N ASN A 31 18.69 -2.11 9.65
CA ASN A 31 17.99 -2.58 10.85
C ASN A 31 17.73 -4.09 10.85
N GLN A 32 18.05 -4.80 9.78
CA GLN A 32 17.67 -6.20 9.58
C GLN A 32 16.15 -6.39 9.73
N ALA A 33 15.38 -5.42 9.19
CA ALA A 33 13.94 -5.39 9.33
C ALA A 33 13.23 -6.27 8.31
N GLU A 34 12.03 -6.70 8.66
CA GLU A 34 11.08 -7.34 7.75
C GLU A 34 10.23 -6.27 7.07
N LEU A 35 10.02 -6.40 5.77
CA LEU A 35 9.11 -5.56 5.02
C LEU A 35 7.74 -6.24 4.87
N ILE A 36 6.70 -5.49 5.16
CA ILE A 36 5.31 -5.88 4.87
C ILE A 36 4.84 -5.00 3.71
N VAL A 37 4.85 -5.55 2.51
CA VAL A 37 4.42 -4.83 1.31
C VAL A 37 2.92 -5.03 1.16
N VAL A 38 2.17 -3.93 1.10
CA VAL A 38 0.71 -3.96 1.14
C VAL A 38 0.13 -3.31 -0.11
N HIS A 39 -0.81 -3.98 -0.75
CA HIS A 39 -1.67 -3.37 -1.74
C HIS A 39 -3.11 -3.38 -1.22
N VAL A 40 -3.72 -2.20 -1.16
CA VAL A 40 -5.13 -2.05 -0.76
C VAL A 40 -5.95 -1.74 -2.00
N ALA A 41 -6.86 -2.64 -2.34
CA ALA A 41 -7.81 -2.45 -3.43
C ALA A 41 -9.02 -1.67 -2.92
N ASN A 42 -9.29 -0.52 -3.54
CA ASN A 42 -10.40 0.34 -3.16
C ASN A 42 -11.65 -0.01 -3.96
N ILE A 43 -12.55 -0.77 -3.36
CA ILE A 43 -13.82 -1.20 -3.97
C ILE A 43 -14.68 -0.01 -4.42
N VAL A 44 -14.70 1.07 -3.64
CA VAL A 44 -15.53 2.25 -3.95
C VAL A 44 -15.09 2.87 -5.27
N SER A 45 -13.78 3.00 -5.51
CA SER A 45 -13.25 3.52 -6.77
C SER A 45 -13.54 2.58 -7.94
N ALA A 46 -13.46 1.27 -7.73
CA ALA A 46 -13.76 0.29 -8.77
C ALA A 46 -15.25 0.31 -9.14
N ILE A 47 -16.16 0.37 -8.17
CA ILE A 47 -17.60 0.43 -8.39
C ILE A 47 -17.99 1.72 -9.12
N SER A 48 -17.41 2.86 -8.77
CA SER A 48 -17.73 4.14 -9.41
C SER A 48 -17.36 4.18 -10.89
N ASN A 49 -16.34 3.42 -11.30
CA ASN A 49 -15.93 3.32 -12.70
C ASN A 49 -16.87 2.43 -13.53
N PHE A 50 -17.69 1.60 -12.89
CA PHE A 50 -18.64 0.69 -13.54
C PHE A 50 -20.09 1.14 -13.43
N ASP A 51 -20.36 2.32 -12.89
CA ASP A 51 -21.68 2.80 -12.49
C ASP A 51 -22.61 3.18 -13.65
N GLN A 52 -22.27 2.80 -14.89
CA GLN A 52 -23.06 3.12 -16.07
C GLN A 52 -23.85 1.94 -16.64
N THR A 53 -23.80 0.78 -16.04
CA THR A 53 -24.56 -0.38 -16.47
C THR A 53 -25.41 -0.94 -15.33
N PRO A 54 -26.77 -0.94 -15.48
CA PRO A 54 -27.62 -1.58 -14.50
C PRO A 54 -27.47 -3.10 -14.60
N ILE A 55 -26.55 -3.66 -13.82
CA ILE A 55 -26.34 -5.10 -13.77
C ILE A 55 -26.84 -5.59 -12.42
N SER A 56 -27.60 -6.67 -12.43
CA SER A 56 -28.09 -7.36 -11.24
C SER A 56 -26.91 -7.64 -10.29
N GLY A 57 -26.93 -7.00 -9.13
CA GLY A 57 -25.78 -6.66 -8.30
C GLY A 57 -24.89 -7.76 -7.76
N GLY A 58 -25.27 -9.05 -7.76
CA GLY A 58 -24.45 -10.10 -7.14
C GLY A 58 -23.30 -10.60 -8.01
N TYR A 59 -23.56 -10.86 -9.27
CA TYR A 59 -22.61 -11.48 -10.20
C TYR A 59 -21.46 -10.52 -10.57
N VAL A 60 -21.77 -9.25 -10.77
CA VAL A 60 -20.76 -8.22 -11.11
C VAL A 60 -19.85 -7.93 -9.94
N SER A 61 -20.38 -7.95 -8.72
CA SER A 61 -19.58 -7.74 -7.51
C SER A 61 -18.52 -8.82 -7.33
N GLU A 62 -18.85 -10.09 -7.62
CA GLU A 62 -17.89 -11.20 -7.54
C GLU A 62 -16.82 -11.09 -8.61
N GLN A 63 -17.19 -10.77 -9.86
CA GLN A 63 -16.24 -10.61 -10.96
C GLN A 63 -15.29 -9.43 -10.71
N ILE A 64 -15.81 -8.30 -10.24
CA ILE A 64 -14.99 -7.13 -9.89
C ILE A 64 -14.03 -7.48 -8.76
N ALA A 65 -14.49 -8.18 -7.74
CA ALA A 65 -13.65 -8.58 -6.61
C ALA A 65 -12.52 -9.52 -7.04
N GLU A 66 -12.83 -10.49 -7.91
CA GLU A 66 -11.81 -11.41 -8.47
C GLU A 66 -10.78 -10.67 -9.32
N ASP A 67 -11.22 -9.75 -10.17
CA ASP A 67 -10.34 -8.96 -11.03
C ASP A 67 -9.44 -8.05 -10.20
N MET A 68 -9.96 -7.44 -9.14
CA MET A 68 -9.20 -6.61 -8.22
C MET A 68 -8.15 -7.41 -7.45
N GLU A 69 -8.51 -8.60 -7.01
CA GLU A 69 -7.58 -9.49 -6.31
C GLU A 69 -6.46 -9.95 -7.24
N GLU A 70 -6.79 -10.36 -8.46
CA GLU A 70 -5.80 -10.75 -9.46
C GLU A 70 -4.84 -9.60 -9.78
N THR A 71 -5.38 -8.42 -10.07
CA THR A 71 -4.57 -7.22 -10.35
C THR A 71 -3.70 -6.84 -9.17
N GLY A 72 -4.25 -6.87 -7.97
CA GLY A 72 -3.50 -6.57 -6.75
C GLY A 72 -2.35 -7.54 -6.49
N LYS A 73 -2.59 -8.82 -6.72
CA LYS A 73 -1.55 -9.85 -6.58
C LYS A 73 -0.46 -9.69 -7.63
N GLU A 74 -0.80 -9.30 -8.86
CA GLU A 74 0.19 -8.99 -9.90
C GLU A 74 1.07 -7.81 -9.48
N ILE A 75 0.47 -6.73 -8.97
CA ILE A 75 1.21 -5.57 -8.46
C ILE A 75 2.19 -6.00 -7.36
N LEU A 76 1.72 -6.78 -6.40
CA LEU A 76 2.54 -7.27 -5.30
C LEU A 76 3.67 -8.17 -5.79
N ASN A 77 3.39 -9.08 -6.70
CA ASN A 77 4.41 -9.96 -7.27
C ASN A 77 5.50 -9.19 -7.99
N ASP A 78 5.14 -8.19 -8.78
CA ASP A 78 6.09 -7.35 -9.50
C ASP A 78 6.98 -6.56 -8.54
N VAL A 79 6.41 -6.03 -7.47
CA VAL A 79 7.16 -5.31 -6.44
C VAL A 79 8.11 -6.23 -5.69
N VAL A 80 7.65 -7.40 -5.29
CA VAL A 80 8.46 -8.38 -4.54
C VAL A 80 9.67 -8.85 -5.37
N LYS A 81 9.52 -8.98 -6.69
CA LYS A 81 10.62 -9.34 -7.59
C LYS A 81 11.77 -8.33 -7.58
N GLU A 82 11.47 -7.07 -7.27
CA GLU A 82 12.49 -6.01 -7.20
C GLU A 82 13.22 -5.99 -5.86
N ILE A 83 12.76 -6.76 -4.87
CA ILE A 83 13.35 -6.80 -3.53
C ILE A 83 14.52 -7.81 -3.51
N PRO A 84 15.70 -7.41 -3.00
CA PRO A 84 16.83 -8.32 -2.90
C PRO A 84 16.53 -9.58 -2.07
N ALA A 85 17.11 -10.71 -2.47
CA ALA A 85 16.85 -12.01 -1.87
C ALA A 85 17.17 -12.12 -0.36
N GLY A 86 18.06 -11.28 0.15
CA GLY A 86 18.43 -11.26 1.57
C GLY A 86 17.45 -10.53 2.48
N VAL A 87 16.43 -9.87 1.94
CA VAL A 87 15.47 -9.10 2.71
C VAL A 87 14.25 -9.96 3.02
N LYS A 88 13.85 -10.00 4.29
CA LYS A 88 12.59 -10.66 4.68
C LYS A 88 11.42 -9.82 4.21
N VAL A 89 10.50 -10.42 3.47
CA VAL A 89 9.33 -9.72 2.95
C VAL A 89 8.07 -10.57 3.03
N LYS A 90 6.97 -9.94 3.39
CA LYS A 90 5.62 -10.48 3.26
C LYS A 90 4.82 -9.57 2.36
N SER A 91 4.01 -10.15 1.48
CA SER A 91 3.04 -9.39 0.69
C SER A 91 1.65 -9.58 1.25
N VAL A 92 0.90 -8.49 1.36
CA VAL A 92 -0.45 -8.47 1.93
C VAL A 92 -1.38 -7.78 0.95
N PHE A 93 -2.45 -8.46 0.60
CA PHE A 93 -3.55 -7.89 -0.19
C PHE A 93 -4.73 -7.61 0.73
N GLU A 94 -5.23 -6.39 0.70
CA GLU A 94 -6.41 -5.97 1.46
C GLU A 94 -7.42 -5.28 0.56
N VAL A 95 -8.67 -5.31 0.96
CA VAL A 95 -9.77 -4.64 0.27
C VAL A 95 -10.41 -3.66 1.24
N GLY A 96 -10.62 -2.43 0.79
CA GLY A 96 -11.28 -1.43 1.63
C GLY A 96 -10.83 -0.01 1.31
N SER A 97 -11.02 0.86 2.27
CA SER A 97 -10.51 2.23 2.21
C SER A 97 -9.01 2.24 2.53
N PRO A 98 -8.16 2.77 1.64
CA PRO A 98 -6.70 2.61 1.76
C PRO A 98 -6.09 3.08 3.09
N GLY A 99 -6.46 4.25 3.56
CA GLY A 99 -5.91 4.79 4.81
C GLY A 99 -6.19 3.90 6.02
N PRO A 100 -7.46 3.66 6.36
CA PRO A 100 -7.81 2.78 7.47
C PRO A 100 -7.30 1.35 7.32
N ALA A 101 -7.35 0.78 6.11
CA ALA A 101 -6.86 -0.57 5.84
C ALA A 101 -5.35 -0.68 6.10
N LEU A 102 -4.59 0.31 5.66
CA LEU A 102 -3.15 0.36 5.89
C LEU A 102 -2.81 0.43 7.39
N LEU A 103 -3.53 1.25 8.15
CA LEU A 103 -3.33 1.34 9.59
C LEU A 103 -3.69 0.05 10.31
N ALA A 104 -4.73 -0.65 9.84
CA ALA A 104 -5.10 -1.97 10.38
C ALA A 104 -3.99 -3.00 10.15
N VAL A 105 -3.39 -3.01 8.97
CA VAL A 105 -2.24 -3.88 8.66
C VAL A 105 -1.04 -3.53 9.54
N ALA A 106 -0.72 -2.25 9.69
CA ALA A 106 0.37 -1.81 10.55
C ALA A 106 0.17 -2.29 12.00
N LYS A 107 -1.05 -2.20 12.51
CA LYS A 107 -1.38 -2.70 13.84
C LYS A 107 -1.28 -4.22 13.95
N LYS A 108 -1.79 -4.94 12.96
CA LYS A 108 -1.78 -6.41 12.93
C LYS A 108 -0.35 -6.97 13.00
N TYR A 109 0.58 -6.36 12.29
CA TYR A 109 1.97 -6.80 12.23
C TYR A 109 2.89 -6.07 13.21
N ASN A 110 2.36 -5.26 14.11
CA ASN A 110 3.13 -4.45 15.06
C ASN A 110 4.23 -3.64 14.38
N ALA A 111 3.87 -2.91 13.33
CA ALA A 111 4.82 -2.13 12.55
C ALA A 111 5.46 -1.02 13.39
N ASP A 112 6.77 -0.85 13.20
CA ASP A 112 7.56 0.20 13.84
C ASP A 112 7.68 1.44 12.96
N LEU A 113 7.45 1.28 11.66
CA LEU A 113 7.59 2.34 10.67
C LEU A 113 6.67 2.06 9.50
N ILE A 114 6.08 3.11 8.96
CA ILE A 114 5.40 3.07 7.66
C ILE A 114 6.23 3.93 6.71
N VAL A 115 6.56 3.39 5.53
CA VAL A 115 7.24 4.14 4.47
C VAL A 115 6.33 4.17 3.26
N MET A 116 5.91 5.34 2.85
CA MET A 116 4.94 5.48 1.76
C MET A 116 5.25 6.68 0.88
N GLY A 117 4.77 6.62 -0.35
CA GLY A 117 4.83 7.76 -1.25
C GLY A 117 3.89 8.89 -0.79
N SER A 118 4.24 10.10 -1.13
CA SER A 118 3.40 11.26 -0.84
C SER A 118 2.12 11.28 -1.67
N ARG A 119 2.11 10.57 -2.82
CA ARG A 119 0.99 10.48 -3.76
C ARG A 119 0.91 9.09 -4.35
N GLY A 120 -0.26 8.73 -4.91
CA GLY A 120 -0.46 7.50 -5.66
C GLY A 120 -0.76 7.79 -7.13
N LEU A 121 -1.57 6.94 -7.75
CA LEU A 121 -1.99 7.06 -9.15
C LEU A 121 -3.05 8.14 -9.41
N GLY A 122 -3.51 8.84 -8.38
CA GLY A 122 -4.56 9.85 -8.49
C GLY A 122 -4.16 11.08 -9.33
N PRO A 123 -5.16 11.86 -9.78
CA PRO A 123 -4.94 12.99 -10.69
C PRO A 123 -4.36 14.24 -10.02
N LEU A 124 -4.23 14.27 -8.71
CA LEU A 124 -3.73 15.42 -7.99
C LEU A 124 -2.24 15.60 -8.21
N LYS A 125 -1.89 16.57 -9.03
CA LYS A 125 -0.51 17.02 -9.26
C LYS A 125 -0.29 18.29 -8.45
N GLY A 126 0.80 18.37 -7.71
CA GLY A 126 1.17 19.57 -6.99
C GLY A 126 1.93 19.32 -5.71
N LEU A 127 2.04 20.36 -4.89
CA LEU A 127 2.84 20.38 -3.66
C LEU A 127 2.18 19.68 -2.47
N PHE A 128 0.95 19.21 -2.62
CA PHE A 128 0.18 18.64 -1.52
C PHE A 128 0.32 17.13 -1.46
N MET A 129 0.31 16.58 -0.25
CA MET A 129 0.22 15.14 -0.03
C MET A 129 -1.13 14.61 -0.51
N GLY A 130 -1.15 13.37 -0.98
CA GLY A 130 -2.38 12.68 -1.32
C GLY A 130 -3.26 12.40 -0.10
N SER A 131 -4.50 12.02 -0.35
CA SER A 131 -5.47 11.74 0.71
C SER A 131 -5.03 10.60 1.63
N VAL A 132 -4.45 9.53 1.07
CA VAL A 132 -3.99 8.38 1.85
C VAL A 132 -2.82 8.75 2.75
N SER A 133 -1.80 9.42 2.20
CA SER A 133 -0.63 9.82 2.99
C SER A 133 -0.99 10.83 4.09
N SER A 134 -1.90 11.76 3.82
CA SER A 134 -2.40 12.70 4.83
C SER A 134 -3.15 11.98 5.95
N TYR A 135 -3.99 11.03 5.59
CA TYR A 135 -4.74 10.23 6.58
C TYR A 135 -3.78 9.41 7.47
N VAL A 136 -2.85 8.71 6.84
CA VAL A 136 -1.91 7.84 7.55
C VAL A 136 -1.01 8.65 8.49
N THR A 137 -0.47 9.78 8.05
CA THR A 137 0.37 10.63 8.90
C THR A 137 -0.39 11.19 10.09
N SER A 138 -1.67 11.50 9.91
CA SER A 138 -2.52 12.06 10.98
C SER A 138 -2.97 11.02 12.00
N HIS A 139 -3.12 9.74 11.61
CA HIS A 139 -3.74 8.72 12.45
C HIS A 139 -2.80 7.58 12.86
N SER A 140 -1.59 7.51 12.31
CA SER A 140 -0.66 6.44 12.64
C SER A 140 -0.15 6.55 14.07
N SER A 141 -0.05 5.40 14.75
CA SER A 141 0.59 5.31 16.07
C SER A 141 2.10 5.10 15.99
N CYS A 142 2.63 4.78 14.81
CA CYS A 142 4.08 4.65 14.59
C CYS A 142 4.58 5.74 13.65
N PRO A 143 5.89 5.98 13.60
CA PRO A 143 6.49 6.92 12.66
C PRO A 143 6.13 6.62 11.22
N VAL A 144 5.99 7.66 10.42
CA VAL A 144 5.69 7.58 8.99
C VAL A 144 6.72 8.37 8.22
N LEU A 145 7.40 7.71 7.31
CA LEU A 145 8.32 8.33 6.35
C LEU A 145 7.57 8.52 5.05
N VAL A 146 7.36 9.77 4.67
CA VAL A 146 6.67 10.12 3.43
C VAL A 146 7.70 10.51 2.37
N VAL A 147 7.71 9.78 1.26
CA VAL A 147 8.68 9.96 0.17
C VAL A 147 8.04 10.74 -0.97
N LYS A 148 8.67 11.84 -1.35
CA LYS A 148 8.20 12.68 -2.46
C LYS A 148 8.60 12.13 -3.81
#